data_e9d2be686dff37548be5685cd98684e9
#
_entry.id   e9d2be686dff37548be5685cd98684e9
#
_cell.length_a   1.000
_cell.length_b   1.000
_cell.length_c   1.000
_cell.angle_alpha   90.00
_cell.angle_beta   90.00
_cell.angle_gamma   90.00
#
_symmetry.space_group_name_H-M   'P 1'
#
loop_
_entity.id
_entity.type
_entity.pdbx_description
1 polymer ?
#
loop_
_entity_poly.entity_id
_entity_poly.type
_entity_poly.pdbx_seq_one_letter_code
_entity_poly.pdbx_strand_id
1 'polypeptide(L)' 'MSDEALLARITVDPQICHGKPCVRGLRYPVSLLLSLLSSGMTTEQILADYPDLEADDLRAACAFGARLSEVKRVDRLAA' A
#
# COMPACT_ATOMS: atom_id res chain seq x y z
N MET A 1 4.88 -12.95 8.79
CA MET A 1 5.57 -11.65 8.99
C MET A 1 4.70 -10.77 9.85
N SER A 2 5.28 -10.09 10.81
CA SER A 2 4.52 -9.21 11.71
C SER A 2 4.12 -7.93 11.00
N ASP A 3 3.12 -7.21 11.57
CA ASP A 3 2.72 -5.90 11.04
C ASP A 3 3.89 -4.93 11.06
N GLU A 4 4.73 -4.98 12.08
CA GLU A 4 5.87 -4.07 12.16
C GLU A 4 6.85 -4.32 11.02
N ALA A 5 7.11 -5.58 10.69
CA ALA A 5 7.99 -5.93 9.59
C ALA A 5 7.37 -5.52 8.24
N LEU A 6 6.07 -5.67 8.10
CA LEU A 6 5.39 -5.23 6.88
C LEU A 6 5.42 -3.71 6.76
N LEU A 7 5.10 -3.01 7.84
CA LEU A 7 5.09 -1.54 7.82
C LEU A 7 6.47 -0.95 7.57
N ALA A 8 7.53 -1.68 7.93
CA ALA A 8 8.90 -1.23 7.66
C ALA A 8 9.20 -1.15 6.16
N ARG A 9 8.39 -1.79 5.31
CA ARG A 9 8.53 -1.69 3.85
C ARG A 9 7.97 -0.38 3.30
N ILE A 10 7.21 0.35 4.10
CA ILE A 10 6.61 1.60 3.64
C ILE A 10 7.57 2.74 3.89
N THR A 11 7.86 3.51 2.86
CA THR A 11 8.80 4.62 2.91
C THR A 11 8.14 5.90 2.46
N VAL A 12 8.60 7.02 3.01
CA VAL A 12 8.13 8.34 2.61
C VAL A 12 9.36 9.17 2.29
N ASP A 13 9.47 9.61 1.04
CA ASP A 13 10.59 10.39 0.57
C ASP A 13 10.02 11.56 -0.24
N PRO A 14 10.32 12.81 0.14
CA PRO A 14 9.79 13.96 -0.61
C PRO A 14 10.17 13.97 -2.08
N GLN A 15 11.24 13.26 -2.46
CA GLN A 15 11.71 13.19 -3.84
C GLN A 15 11.02 12.08 -4.63
N ILE A 16 10.24 11.25 -3.98
CA ILE A 16 9.56 10.12 -4.62
C ILE A 16 8.06 10.30 -4.46
N CYS A 17 7.34 10.35 -5.58
CA CYS A 17 5.88 10.47 -5.62
C CYS A 17 5.37 11.61 -4.74
N HIS A 18 6.09 12.72 -4.72
CA HIS A 18 5.73 13.93 -3.97
C HIS A 18 5.54 13.67 -2.47
N GLY A 19 6.30 12.74 -1.92
CA GLY A 19 6.23 12.42 -0.49
C GLY A 19 5.09 11.50 -0.10
N LYS A 20 4.40 10.89 -1.05
CA LYS A 20 3.37 9.90 -0.74
C LYS A 20 4.02 8.62 -0.23
N PRO A 21 3.33 7.89 0.67
CA PRO A 21 3.85 6.59 1.11
C PRO A 21 4.01 5.63 -0.06
N CYS A 22 5.18 5.04 -0.17
CA CYS A 22 5.51 4.09 -1.23
C CYS A 22 6.13 2.85 -0.61
N VAL A 23 6.32 1.79 -1.41
CA VAL A 23 6.95 0.57 -0.91
C VAL A 23 8.43 0.55 -1.28
N ARG A 24 9.28 0.30 -0.30
CA ARG A 24 10.73 0.08 -0.42
C ARG A 24 11.46 1.14 -1.26
N GLY A 25 11.04 2.41 -1.16
CA GLY A 25 11.65 3.47 -1.94
C GLY A 25 11.39 3.42 -3.43
N LEU A 26 10.51 2.51 -3.87
CA LEU A 26 10.11 2.42 -5.26
C LEU A 26 9.04 3.47 -5.56
N ARG A 27 8.78 3.72 -6.84
CA ARG A 27 7.80 4.71 -7.26
C ARG A 27 6.40 4.10 -7.39
N TYR A 28 6.03 3.27 -6.43
CA TYR A 28 4.70 2.65 -6.35
C TYR A 28 4.04 3.10 -5.06
N PRO A 29 3.17 4.12 -5.13
CA PRO A 29 2.45 4.56 -3.93
C PRO A 29 1.56 3.45 -3.37
N VAL A 30 1.41 3.43 -2.05
CA VAL A 30 0.50 2.49 -1.40
C VAL A 30 -0.90 2.59 -2.01
N SER A 31 -1.35 3.81 -2.31
CA SER A 31 -2.67 4.02 -2.90
C SER A 31 -2.83 3.31 -4.24
N LEU A 32 -1.76 3.24 -5.04
CA LEU A 32 -1.82 2.50 -6.31
C LEU A 32 -2.06 1.02 -6.04
N LEU A 33 -1.30 0.43 -5.12
CA LEU A 33 -1.43 -1.00 -4.84
C LEU A 33 -2.82 -1.33 -4.30
N LEU A 34 -3.34 -0.48 -3.41
CA LEU A 34 -4.68 -0.68 -2.88
C LEU A 34 -5.75 -0.55 -3.97
N SER A 35 -5.56 0.37 -4.92
CA SER A 35 -6.47 0.54 -6.04
C SER A 35 -6.47 -0.68 -6.95
N LEU A 36 -5.30 -1.24 -7.22
CA LEU A 36 -5.20 -2.44 -8.05
C LEU A 36 -5.93 -3.61 -7.39
N LEU A 37 -5.74 -3.78 -6.09
CA LEU A 37 -6.43 -4.83 -5.34
C LEU A 37 -7.94 -4.59 -5.34
N SER A 38 -8.38 -3.35 -5.15
CA SER A 38 -9.80 -3.04 -5.12
C SER A 38 -10.48 -3.22 -6.46
N SER A 39 -9.71 -3.15 -7.56
CA SER A 39 -10.23 -3.39 -8.90
C SER A 39 -10.44 -4.87 -9.20
N GLY A 40 -10.01 -5.75 -8.31
CA GLY A 40 -10.17 -7.19 -8.48
C GLY A 40 -8.95 -7.91 -9.02
N MET A 41 -7.84 -7.22 -9.18
CA MET A 41 -6.61 -7.89 -9.62
C MET A 41 -6.09 -8.81 -8.51
N THR A 42 -5.65 -10.00 -8.91
CA THR A 42 -5.01 -10.91 -7.96
C THR A 42 -3.57 -10.48 -7.72
N THR A 43 -3.00 -10.95 -6.61
CA THR A 43 -1.58 -10.73 -6.33
C THR A 43 -0.72 -11.17 -7.51
N GLU A 44 -1.01 -12.33 -8.08
CA GLU A 44 -0.25 -12.86 -9.21
C GLU A 44 -0.29 -11.93 -10.42
N GLN A 45 -1.48 -11.39 -10.72
CA GLN A 45 -1.62 -10.46 -11.83
C GLN A 45 -0.83 -9.18 -11.60
N ILE A 46 -0.89 -8.66 -10.39
CA ILE A 46 -0.16 -7.43 -10.04
C ILE A 46 1.34 -7.65 -10.17
N LEU A 47 1.84 -8.76 -9.64
CA LEU A 47 3.27 -9.06 -9.71
C LEU A 47 3.74 -9.30 -11.14
N ALA A 48 2.87 -9.81 -12.00
CA ALA A 48 3.20 -9.98 -13.41
C ALA A 48 3.33 -8.64 -14.13
N ASP A 49 2.47 -7.69 -13.79
CA ASP A 49 2.50 -6.36 -14.41
C ASP A 49 3.58 -5.45 -13.81
N TYR A 50 3.91 -5.65 -12.55
CA TYR A 50 4.90 -4.84 -11.82
C TYR A 50 5.96 -5.74 -11.21
N PRO A 51 6.91 -6.22 -12.03
CA PRO A 51 7.87 -7.24 -11.57
C PRO A 51 8.82 -6.78 -10.47
N ASP A 52 8.93 -5.48 -10.23
CA ASP A 52 9.74 -4.96 -9.12
C ASP A 52 9.08 -5.19 -7.75
N LEU A 53 7.80 -5.52 -7.75
CA LEU A 53 7.05 -5.73 -6.52
C LEU A 53 7.19 -7.17 -6.02
N GLU A 54 7.06 -7.32 -4.71
CA GLU A 54 7.01 -8.60 -4.03
C GLU A 54 5.64 -8.77 -3.38
N ALA A 55 5.25 -10.02 -3.13
CA ALA A 55 3.96 -10.28 -2.50
C ALA A 55 3.83 -9.56 -1.14
N ASP A 56 4.91 -9.48 -0.39
CA ASP A 56 4.88 -8.80 0.91
C ASP A 56 4.74 -7.29 0.76
N ASP A 57 5.05 -6.72 -0.41
CA ASP A 57 4.77 -5.29 -0.64
C ASP A 57 3.27 -5.03 -0.66
N LEU A 58 2.51 -5.96 -1.25
CA LEU A 58 1.05 -5.84 -1.26
C LEU A 58 0.48 -6.00 0.14
N ARG A 59 1.03 -6.93 0.92
CA ARG A 59 0.62 -7.09 2.32
C ARG A 59 0.96 -5.85 3.13
N ALA A 60 2.12 -5.24 2.87
CA ALA A 60 2.52 -4.01 3.54
C ALA A 60 1.56 -2.87 3.22
N ALA A 61 1.14 -2.76 1.95
CA ALA A 61 0.17 -1.75 1.56
C ALA A 61 -1.16 -1.95 2.31
N CYS A 62 -1.62 -3.19 2.41
CA CYS A 62 -2.85 -3.50 3.13
C CYS A 62 -2.71 -3.20 4.63
N ALA A 63 -1.57 -3.55 5.24
CA ALA A 63 -1.34 -3.27 6.66
C ALA A 63 -1.31 -1.77 6.93
N PHE A 64 -0.70 -1.00 6.03
CA PHE A 64 -0.64 0.44 6.14
C PHE A 64 -2.05 1.05 6.02
N GLY A 65 -2.82 0.59 5.02
CA GLY A 65 -4.20 1.04 4.85
C GLY A 65 -5.07 0.71 6.05
N ALA A 66 -4.91 -0.49 6.61
CA ALA A 66 -5.64 -0.88 7.80
C ALA A 66 -5.31 0.03 8.97
N ARG A 67 -4.03 0.38 9.14
CA ARG A 67 -3.62 1.26 10.23
C ARG A 67 -4.22 2.66 10.07
N LEU A 68 -4.23 3.18 8.84
CA LEU A 68 -4.82 4.49 8.58
C LEU A 68 -6.33 4.50 8.76
N SER A 69 -6.97 3.36 8.60
CA SER A 69 -8.42 3.26 8.74
C SER A 69 -8.87 3.04 10.18
N GLU A 70 -7.94 2.93 11.12
CA GLU A 70 -8.27 2.81 12.54
C GLU A 70 -8.65 4.17 13.09
N VAL A 71 -9.94 4.51 12.98
CA VAL A 71 -10.46 5.77 13.46
C VAL A 71 -11.46 5.48 14.57
N LYS A 72 -11.50 6.38 15.56
CA LYS A 72 -12.40 6.21 16.69
C LYS A 72 -13.84 6.53 16.33
N ARG A 73 -14.01 7.29 15.28
CA ARG A 73 -15.32 7.75 14.87
C ARG A 73 -15.36 7.87 13.38
N VAL A 74 -16.39 7.29 12.79
CA VAL A 74 -16.63 7.42 11.37
C VAL A 74 -17.91 8.20 11.19
N ASP A 75 -17.81 9.39 10.62
CA ASP A 75 -19.00 10.20 10.39
C ASP A 75 -19.72 9.70 9.16
N ARG A 76 -19.33 10.19 8.02
CA ARG A 76 -19.97 9.78 6.78
C ARG A 76 -18.92 9.65 5.71
N LEU A 77 -18.81 8.47 5.14
CA LEU A 77 -17.82 8.23 4.10
C LEU A 77 -18.34 8.59 2.73
N ALA A 78 -19.65 8.55 2.53
CA ALA A 78 -20.29 8.92 1.28
C ALA A 78 -21.51 9.75 1.57
N ALA A 79 -21.72 10.76 0.81
CA ALA A 79 -22.92 11.58 0.93
C ALA A 79 -24.09 10.92 0.24
#